data_9f536004d0d8dce8bd706bfd042ef070
#
_entry.id   9f536004d0d8dce8bd706bfd042ef070
#
_cell.length_a   1.000
_cell.length_b   1.000
_cell.length_c   1.000
_cell.angle_alpha   90.00
_cell.angle_beta   90.00
_cell.angle_gamma   90.00
#
_symmetry.space_group_name_H-M   'P 1'
#
loop_
_entity.id
_entity.type
_entity.pdbx_description
1 polymer ?
#
loop_
_entity_poly.entity_id
_entity_poly.type
_entity_poly.pdbx_seq_one_letter_code
_entity_poly.pdbx_strand_id
1 'polypeptide(L)'
;DPAEPVAVPPLAPADAAEIQAALTPDLSMPVLETKAHFPSYPLGYAGGHTYTRQAPIADMAGAAAATAALEEMAATLQQARDSGRMVIALPLDQIEAGYLVRDRVVVDPEEMAALVESLRARGQQTPIEVVQLAPDRFGLISGWRRLRALRTLAAETGDPRFAQALALLRRPEQASDAYVAMVEENEIRVGLSFYERARIVVKAVESGVFDRDRDALRSLFAAASRAKRSKIGSFLAVVRALDGS
;
A
#
# COMPACT_ATOMS: atom_id res chain seq x y z
N ASP A 1 -23.97 26.77 -31.31
CA ASP A 1 -24.20 27.54 -30.06
C ASP A 1 -23.64 26.72 -28.89
N PRO A 2 -22.45 27.04 -28.33
CA PRO A 2 -21.87 26.28 -27.24
C PRO A 2 -22.49 26.73 -25.93
N ALA A 3 -23.05 25.79 -25.18
CA ALA A 3 -23.65 25.99 -23.89
C ALA A 3 -22.64 26.57 -22.86
N GLU A 4 -22.98 27.69 -22.27
CA GLU A 4 -22.23 28.33 -21.18
C GLU A 4 -22.11 27.41 -19.97
N PRO A 5 -20.97 27.41 -19.25
CA PRO A 5 -20.81 26.66 -18.01
C PRO A 5 -21.64 27.32 -16.89
N VAL A 6 -22.50 26.54 -16.25
CA VAL A 6 -23.28 26.95 -15.09
C VAL A 6 -22.31 27.20 -13.93
N ALA A 7 -22.17 28.45 -13.51
CA ALA A 7 -21.39 28.84 -12.33
C ALA A 7 -22.11 28.39 -11.06
N VAL A 8 -21.47 27.55 -10.26
CA VAL A 8 -21.92 27.18 -8.90
C VAL A 8 -21.62 28.36 -7.98
N PRO A 9 -22.61 28.93 -7.28
CA PRO A 9 -22.37 30.04 -6.35
C PRO A 9 -21.50 29.58 -5.17
N PRO A 10 -20.63 30.47 -4.62
CA PRO A 10 -19.86 30.14 -3.44
C PRO A 10 -20.78 30.01 -2.20
N LEU A 11 -20.54 28.98 -1.39
CA LEU A 11 -21.23 28.76 -0.10
C LEU A 11 -21.06 29.98 0.83
N ALA A 12 -22.16 30.44 1.42
CA ALA A 12 -22.16 31.56 2.31
C ALA A 12 -21.45 31.22 3.64
N PRO A 13 -20.72 32.14 4.27
CA PRO A 13 -19.95 31.88 5.50
C PRO A 13 -20.78 31.47 6.72
N ALA A 14 -22.12 31.60 6.70
CA ALA A 14 -23.01 31.14 7.74
C ALA A 14 -23.10 29.59 7.82
N ASP A 15 -22.99 28.91 6.70
CA ASP A 15 -23.14 27.45 6.65
C ASP A 15 -21.92 26.71 7.24
N ALA A 16 -20.75 27.33 7.24
CA ALA A 16 -19.53 26.76 7.80
C ALA A 16 -19.56 26.70 9.35
N ALA A 17 -20.22 27.64 9.99
CA ALA A 17 -20.35 27.71 11.46
C ALA A 17 -21.36 26.66 11.98
N GLU A 18 -22.39 26.38 11.20
CA GLU A 18 -23.44 25.42 11.57
C GLU A 18 -22.93 23.97 11.44
N ILE A 19 -22.08 23.69 10.44
CA ILE A 19 -21.41 22.38 10.26
C ILE A 19 -20.39 22.11 11.38
N GLN A 20 -19.72 23.18 11.88
CA GLN A 20 -18.72 23.03 12.93
C GLN A 20 -19.37 22.82 14.30
N ALA A 21 -20.59 23.37 14.55
CA ALA A 21 -21.38 23.15 15.76
C ALA A 21 -21.96 21.72 15.83
N ALA A 22 -22.23 21.08 14.68
CA ALA A 22 -22.75 19.71 14.62
C ALA A 22 -21.65 18.63 14.84
N LEU A 23 -20.38 19.00 14.78
CA LEU A 23 -19.22 18.10 14.93
C LEU A 23 -18.59 18.09 16.33
N THR A 24 -19.04 18.93 17.25
CA THR A 24 -18.59 18.88 18.65
C THR A 24 -19.51 17.98 19.47
N PRO A 25 -19.04 16.80 19.92
CA PRO A 25 -19.83 15.98 20.84
C PRO A 25 -19.98 16.74 22.15
N ASP A 26 -21.24 16.94 22.58
CA ASP A 26 -21.58 17.48 23.91
C ASP A 26 -21.12 16.49 24.98
N LEU A 27 -20.00 16.80 25.64
CA LEU A 27 -19.42 16.03 26.74
C LEU A 27 -20.02 16.41 28.11
N SER A 28 -21.12 17.11 28.17
CA SER A 28 -21.84 17.39 29.42
C SER A 28 -22.55 16.11 29.91
N MET A 29 -21.79 15.26 30.61
CA MET A 29 -22.36 14.17 31.39
C MET A 29 -23.19 14.74 32.56
N PRO A 30 -24.43 14.29 32.76
CA PRO A 30 -25.20 14.70 33.94
C PRO A 30 -24.50 14.16 35.20
N VAL A 31 -24.13 15.04 36.11
CA VAL A 31 -23.65 14.69 37.44
C VAL A 31 -24.83 14.07 38.20
N LEU A 32 -24.82 12.74 38.32
CA LEU A 32 -25.73 12.02 39.22
C LEU A 32 -25.33 12.35 40.68
N GLU A 33 -25.99 13.30 41.32
CA GLU A 33 -25.92 13.49 42.76
C GLU A 33 -26.57 12.30 43.46
N THR A 34 -25.79 11.31 43.81
CA THR A 34 -26.20 10.28 44.76
C THR A 34 -26.03 10.82 46.18
N LYS A 35 -27.11 11.28 46.78
CA LYS A 35 -27.18 11.52 48.25
C LYS A 35 -27.09 10.17 48.95
N ALA A 36 -25.88 9.66 49.15
CA ALA A 36 -25.63 8.53 50.04
C ALA A 36 -25.57 9.10 51.47
N HIS A 37 -26.61 8.82 52.25
CA HIS A 37 -26.66 9.07 53.70
C HIS A 37 -25.83 7.98 54.37
N PHE A 38 -24.60 8.29 54.81
CA PHE A 38 -23.78 7.39 55.60
C PHE A 38 -24.07 7.58 57.08
N PRO A 39 -24.45 6.54 57.84
CA PRO A 39 -24.50 6.63 59.29
C PRO A 39 -23.08 6.69 59.84
N SER A 40 -22.85 7.70 60.73
CA SER A 40 -21.60 7.90 61.43
C SER A 40 -21.39 6.78 62.45
N TYR A 41 -20.35 5.96 62.27
CA TYR A 41 -19.85 5.06 63.30
C TYR A 41 -18.67 5.67 64.04
N PRO A 42 -18.52 5.46 65.37
CA PRO A 42 -17.49 6.10 66.17
C PRO A 42 -16.10 5.51 65.88
N LEU A 43 -15.08 6.39 65.95
CA LEU A 43 -13.67 6.04 65.89
C LEU A 43 -13.28 5.07 66.99
N GLY A 44 -12.68 3.96 66.58
CA GLY A 44 -11.98 3.07 67.50
C GLY A 44 -11.08 2.07 66.77
N TYR A 45 -9.77 2.17 67.05
CA TYR A 45 -8.68 1.25 66.84
C TYR A 45 -7.87 1.31 65.57
N ALA A 46 -6.63 1.78 65.73
CA ALA A 46 -5.48 1.63 64.88
C ALA A 46 -5.08 0.18 64.72
N GLY A 47 -5.28 -0.35 63.52
CA GLY A 47 -4.68 -1.63 63.07
C GLY A 47 -4.27 -1.41 61.62
N GLY A 48 -2.97 -1.27 61.37
CA GLY A 48 -2.41 -1.09 60.04
C GLY A 48 -2.60 -2.32 59.16
N HIS A 49 -3.68 -2.39 58.43
CA HIS A 49 -3.83 -3.27 57.30
C HIS A 49 -3.64 -2.44 56.03
N THR A 50 -2.53 -2.63 55.35
CA THR A 50 -2.34 -2.22 53.95
C THR A 50 -3.37 -2.96 53.14
N TYR A 51 -4.56 -2.31 52.96
CA TYR A 51 -5.51 -2.75 51.96
C TYR A 51 -4.85 -2.51 50.60
N THR A 52 -4.33 -3.56 49.98
CA THR A 52 -4.12 -3.60 48.55
C THR A 52 -5.49 -3.29 47.94
N ARG A 53 -5.64 -2.07 47.42
CA ARG A 53 -6.84 -1.61 46.76
C ARG A 53 -7.03 -2.54 45.55
N GLN A 54 -7.84 -3.59 45.71
CA GLN A 54 -8.29 -4.38 44.58
C GLN A 54 -8.98 -3.42 43.65
N ALA A 55 -8.48 -3.32 42.41
CA ALA A 55 -9.11 -2.48 41.39
C ALA A 55 -10.61 -2.82 41.33
N PRO A 56 -11.48 -1.80 41.31
CA PRO A 56 -12.92 -2.01 41.18
C PRO A 56 -13.20 -2.91 39.97
N ILE A 57 -14.17 -3.81 40.07
CA ILE A 57 -14.55 -4.74 38.99
C ILE A 57 -14.78 -3.99 37.66
N ALA A 58 -15.27 -2.76 37.74
CA ALA A 58 -15.45 -1.88 36.59
C ALA A 58 -14.13 -1.53 35.88
N ASP A 59 -13.05 -1.26 36.64
CA ASP A 59 -11.73 -0.95 36.07
C ASP A 59 -11.10 -2.21 35.43
N MET A 60 -11.31 -3.37 36.04
CA MET A 60 -10.85 -4.64 35.47
C MET A 60 -11.61 -5.01 34.20
N ALA A 61 -12.93 -4.78 34.18
CA ALA A 61 -13.74 -4.99 32.97
C ALA A 61 -13.36 -4.02 31.84
N GLY A 62 -13.10 -2.75 32.17
CA GLY A 62 -12.62 -1.75 31.22
C GLY A 62 -11.24 -2.09 30.66
N ALA A 63 -10.30 -2.52 31.51
CA ALA A 63 -8.97 -2.96 31.05
C ALA A 63 -9.04 -4.21 30.16
N ALA A 64 -9.89 -5.19 30.50
CA ALA A 64 -10.10 -6.38 29.68
C ALA A 64 -10.72 -6.05 28.32
N ALA A 65 -11.70 -5.14 28.29
CA ALA A 65 -12.32 -4.68 27.04
C ALA A 65 -11.32 -3.92 26.16
N ALA A 66 -10.47 -3.05 26.73
CA ALA A 66 -9.43 -2.34 26.01
C ALA A 66 -8.38 -3.32 25.41
N THR A 67 -7.97 -4.34 26.20
CA THR A 67 -7.04 -5.36 25.69
C THR A 67 -7.66 -6.14 24.53
N ALA A 68 -8.90 -6.59 24.67
CA ALA A 68 -9.60 -7.32 23.59
C ALA A 68 -9.75 -6.46 22.33
N ALA A 69 -10.05 -5.16 22.46
CA ALA A 69 -10.13 -4.24 21.33
C ALA A 69 -8.77 -4.06 20.63
N LEU A 70 -7.67 -3.96 21.39
CA LEU A 70 -6.32 -3.88 20.84
C LEU A 70 -5.91 -5.17 20.12
N GLU A 71 -6.26 -6.34 20.68
CA GLU A 71 -6.02 -7.63 20.03
C GLU A 71 -6.80 -7.77 18.72
N GLU A 72 -8.08 -7.35 18.69
CA GLU A 72 -8.89 -7.35 17.49
C GLU A 72 -8.34 -6.40 16.41
N MET A 73 -7.91 -5.19 16.80
CA MET A 73 -7.26 -4.24 15.89
C MET A 73 -5.96 -4.81 15.34
N ALA A 74 -5.12 -5.41 16.20
CA ALA A 74 -3.87 -6.05 15.79
C ALA A 74 -4.12 -7.20 14.81
N ALA A 75 -5.12 -8.05 15.08
CA ALA A 75 -5.52 -9.14 14.17
C ALA A 75 -6.03 -8.61 12.83
N THR A 76 -6.82 -7.55 12.83
CA THR A 76 -7.33 -6.91 11.61
C THR A 76 -6.21 -6.32 10.77
N LEU A 77 -5.25 -5.62 11.40
CA LEU A 77 -4.07 -5.07 10.71
C LEU A 77 -3.19 -6.20 10.15
N GLN A 78 -2.98 -7.26 10.93
CA GLN A 78 -2.23 -8.42 10.48
C GLN A 78 -2.92 -9.10 9.29
N GLN A 79 -4.25 -9.27 9.34
CA GLN A 79 -5.03 -9.82 8.24
C GLN A 79 -4.97 -8.92 6.98
N ALA A 80 -5.03 -7.59 7.14
CA ALA A 80 -4.89 -6.66 6.03
C ALA A 80 -3.50 -6.76 5.39
N ARG A 81 -2.44 -6.87 6.21
CA ARG A 81 -1.06 -7.09 5.77
C ARG A 81 -0.94 -8.43 5.05
N ASP A 82 -1.44 -9.50 5.67
CA ASP A 82 -1.38 -10.85 5.13
C ASP A 82 -2.21 -11.05 3.87
N SER A 83 -3.27 -10.31 3.67
CA SER A 83 -4.07 -10.31 2.44
C SER A 83 -3.55 -9.38 1.35
N GLY A 84 -2.41 -8.71 1.56
CA GLY A 84 -1.82 -7.76 0.60
C GLY A 84 -2.69 -6.54 0.33
N ARG A 85 -3.53 -6.14 1.29
CA ARG A 85 -4.42 -4.96 1.20
C ARG A 85 -3.92 -3.76 2.01
N MET A 86 -2.78 -3.92 2.70
CA MET A 86 -2.21 -2.84 3.51
C MET A 86 -1.37 -1.91 2.62
N VAL A 87 -1.67 -0.62 2.67
CA VAL A 87 -0.86 0.43 2.06
C VAL A 87 0.10 0.96 3.11
N ILE A 88 1.39 1.01 2.75
CA ILE A 88 2.48 1.52 3.60
C ILE A 88 3.24 2.61 2.87
N ALA A 89 3.84 3.53 3.61
CA ALA A 89 4.77 4.51 3.05
C ALA A 89 6.19 3.93 3.08
N LEU A 90 6.85 3.87 1.93
CA LEU A 90 8.20 3.32 1.78
C LEU A 90 9.15 4.39 1.26
N PRO A 91 10.36 4.52 1.85
CA PRO A 91 11.43 5.33 1.30
C PRO A 91 11.74 4.93 -0.15
N LEU A 92 11.95 5.92 -1.03
CA LEU A 92 12.17 5.67 -2.46
C LEU A 92 13.44 4.88 -2.77
N ASP A 93 14.45 4.99 -1.92
CA ASP A 93 15.74 4.30 -2.03
C ASP A 93 15.65 2.81 -1.71
N GLN A 94 14.69 2.41 -0.87
CA GLN A 94 14.44 1.00 -0.54
C GLN A 94 13.71 0.23 -1.66
N ILE A 95 13.25 0.91 -2.73
CA ILE A 95 12.44 0.30 -3.78
C ILE A 95 13.30 0.02 -5.02
N GLU A 96 13.50 -1.25 -5.33
CA GLU A 96 14.21 -1.69 -6.52
C GLU A 96 13.31 -1.60 -7.75
N ALA A 97 13.55 -0.57 -8.56
CA ALA A 97 12.77 -0.33 -9.76
C ALA A 97 12.98 -1.39 -10.85
N GLY A 98 14.09 -2.09 -10.83
CA GLY A 98 14.50 -3.11 -11.82
C GLY A 98 14.13 -4.54 -11.45
N TYR A 99 13.37 -4.76 -10.35
CA TYR A 99 13.03 -6.11 -9.89
C TYR A 99 12.27 -6.92 -10.94
N LEU A 100 11.29 -6.32 -11.62
CA LEU A 100 10.59 -6.92 -12.75
C LEU A 100 10.99 -6.25 -14.06
N VAL A 101 11.16 -7.04 -15.10
CA VAL A 101 11.49 -6.55 -16.45
C VAL A 101 10.34 -5.72 -17.01
N ARG A 102 10.68 -4.56 -17.48
CA ARG A 102 9.76 -3.69 -18.19
C ARG A 102 10.03 -3.73 -19.65
N ASP A 103 8.92 -3.82 -20.32
CA ASP A 103 8.85 -3.96 -21.75
C ASP A 103 9.02 -2.63 -22.49
N ARG A 104 8.68 -1.50 -21.86
CA ARG A 104 8.82 -0.18 -22.46
C ARG A 104 10.05 0.55 -21.92
N VAL A 105 11.07 0.62 -22.75
CA VAL A 105 12.25 1.47 -22.54
C VAL A 105 11.92 2.94 -22.89
N VAL A 106 10.98 3.15 -23.80
CA VAL A 106 10.60 4.48 -24.30
C VAL A 106 9.35 4.96 -23.56
N VAL A 107 9.52 5.99 -22.76
CA VAL A 107 8.43 6.73 -22.10
C VAL A 107 8.28 8.05 -22.83
N ASP A 108 7.04 8.40 -23.21
CA ASP A 108 6.73 9.70 -23.75
C ASP A 108 7.07 10.79 -22.72
N PRO A 109 7.97 11.73 -23.06
CA PRO A 109 8.38 12.80 -22.16
C PRO A 109 7.21 13.69 -21.72
N GLU A 110 6.26 13.96 -22.61
CA GLU A 110 5.10 14.82 -22.32
C GLU A 110 4.16 14.15 -21.32
N GLU A 111 3.86 12.87 -21.53
CA GLU A 111 3.07 12.10 -20.56
C GLU A 111 3.74 11.97 -19.19
N MET A 112 5.08 11.88 -19.16
CA MET A 112 5.81 11.85 -17.90
C MET A 112 5.77 13.20 -17.19
N ALA A 113 5.94 14.30 -17.91
CA ALA A 113 5.84 15.65 -17.37
C ALA A 113 4.45 15.92 -16.79
N ALA A 114 3.39 15.55 -17.52
CA ALA A 114 2.01 15.66 -17.04
C ALA A 114 1.77 14.86 -15.74
N LEU A 115 2.36 13.66 -15.62
CA LEU A 115 2.29 12.86 -14.42
C LEU A 115 3.03 13.50 -13.24
N VAL A 116 4.22 14.07 -13.47
CA VAL A 116 4.99 14.80 -12.46
C VAL A 116 4.18 15.98 -11.92
N GLU A 117 3.59 16.80 -12.80
CA GLU A 117 2.74 17.92 -12.38
C GLU A 117 1.51 17.47 -11.61
N SER A 118 0.87 16.39 -12.03
CA SER A 118 -0.26 15.81 -11.32
C SER A 118 0.10 15.36 -9.90
N LEU A 119 1.27 14.71 -9.75
CA LEU A 119 1.78 14.28 -8.43
C LEU A 119 2.22 15.47 -7.57
N ARG A 120 2.78 16.53 -8.17
CA ARG A 120 3.15 17.77 -7.47
C ARG A 120 1.92 18.45 -6.88
N ALA A 121 0.85 18.54 -7.65
CA ALA A 121 -0.37 19.23 -7.25
C ALA A 121 -1.20 18.45 -6.22
N ARG A 122 -1.34 17.14 -6.40
CA ARG A 122 -2.30 16.31 -5.65
C ARG A 122 -1.66 15.23 -4.78
N GLY A 123 -0.36 15.02 -4.88
CA GLY A 123 0.32 13.89 -4.26
C GLY A 123 -0.01 12.56 -4.94
N GLN A 124 0.47 11.48 -4.36
CA GLN A 124 0.22 10.13 -4.86
C GLN A 124 -1.17 9.63 -4.44
N GLN A 125 -2.08 9.49 -5.40
CA GLN A 125 -3.46 9.03 -5.17
C GLN A 125 -3.59 7.49 -5.24
N THR A 126 -2.80 6.86 -6.10
CA THR A 126 -2.82 5.41 -6.29
C THR A 126 -1.49 4.82 -5.83
N PRO A 127 -1.47 3.83 -4.92
CA PRO A 127 -0.24 3.20 -4.48
C PRO A 127 0.47 2.48 -5.63
N ILE A 128 1.79 2.32 -5.52
CA ILE A 128 2.56 1.36 -6.31
C ILE A 128 2.39 -0.03 -5.70
N GLU A 129 2.73 -1.09 -6.43
CA GLU A 129 2.72 -2.43 -5.89
C GLU A 129 4.16 -2.93 -5.74
N VAL A 130 4.45 -3.51 -4.58
CA VAL A 130 5.78 -4.01 -4.24
C VAL A 130 5.71 -5.37 -3.57
N VAL A 131 6.80 -6.14 -3.67
CA VAL A 131 7.05 -7.34 -2.87
C VAL A 131 8.25 -7.10 -1.96
N GLN A 132 8.22 -7.61 -0.75
CA GLN A 132 9.36 -7.53 0.16
C GLN A 132 10.42 -8.57 -0.22
N LEU A 133 11.64 -8.13 -0.50
CA LEU A 133 12.80 -8.97 -0.84
C LEU A 133 13.68 -9.24 0.38
N ALA A 134 13.80 -8.23 1.25
CA ALA A 134 14.54 -8.25 2.51
C ALA A 134 13.90 -7.22 3.47
N PRO A 135 14.29 -7.16 4.74
CA PRO A 135 13.68 -6.24 5.72
C PRO A 135 13.50 -4.80 5.22
N ASP A 136 14.50 -4.23 4.54
CA ASP A 136 14.50 -2.85 4.05
C ASP A 136 14.65 -2.75 2.52
N ARG A 137 14.29 -3.82 1.80
CA ARG A 137 14.38 -3.88 0.34
C ARG A 137 13.09 -4.41 -0.26
N PHE A 138 12.56 -3.68 -1.21
CA PHE A 138 11.30 -3.97 -1.87
C PHE A 138 11.46 -3.98 -3.38
N GLY A 139 10.97 -5.04 -4.02
CA GLY A 139 10.93 -5.15 -5.47
C GLY A 139 9.65 -4.52 -6.03
N LEU A 140 9.79 -3.63 -7.01
CA LEU A 140 8.64 -3.00 -7.64
C LEU A 140 7.95 -3.97 -8.62
N ILE A 141 6.66 -4.24 -8.37
CA ILE A 141 5.80 -5.03 -9.26
C ILE A 141 5.12 -4.11 -10.27
N SER A 142 4.41 -3.07 -9.80
CA SER A 142 3.62 -2.16 -10.64
C SER A 142 3.76 -0.70 -10.20
N GLY A 143 3.56 0.24 -11.14
CA GLY A 143 3.58 1.68 -10.85
C GLY A 143 4.92 2.38 -11.10
N TRP A 144 5.75 1.88 -12.00
CA TRP A 144 7.07 2.47 -12.31
C TRP A 144 7.04 3.95 -12.72
N ARG A 145 6.10 4.34 -13.56
CA ARG A 145 5.99 5.75 -13.96
C ARG A 145 5.79 6.64 -12.73
N ARG A 146 4.98 6.18 -11.77
CA ARG A 146 4.76 6.88 -10.48
C ARG A 146 6.03 6.93 -9.64
N LEU A 147 6.72 5.81 -9.50
CA LEU A 147 7.99 5.77 -8.77
C LEU A 147 9.04 6.69 -9.39
N ARG A 148 9.17 6.69 -10.73
CA ARG A 148 10.09 7.58 -11.44
C ARG A 148 9.70 9.05 -11.24
N ALA A 149 8.43 9.41 -11.37
CA ALA A 149 7.94 10.76 -11.17
C ALA A 149 8.15 11.26 -9.72
N LEU A 150 7.93 10.39 -8.71
CA LEU A 150 8.22 10.72 -7.32
C LEU A 150 9.73 10.95 -7.08
N ARG A 151 10.61 10.13 -7.67
CA ARG A 151 12.06 10.33 -7.61
C ARG A 151 12.49 11.65 -8.26
N THR A 152 11.89 11.99 -9.40
CA THR A 152 12.12 13.28 -10.05
C THR A 152 11.70 14.43 -9.14
N LEU A 153 10.49 14.38 -8.54
CA LEU A 153 10.00 15.41 -7.62
C LEU A 153 10.84 15.52 -6.37
N ALA A 154 11.24 14.40 -5.78
CA ALA A 154 12.12 14.41 -4.59
C ALA A 154 13.47 15.07 -4.89
N ALA A 155 14.07 14.77 -6.06
CA ALA A 155 15.34 15.36 -6.48
C ALA A 155 15.23 16.85 -6.82
N GLU A 156 14.12 17.28 -7.44
CA GLU A 156 13.89 18.67 -7.84
C GLU A 156 13.53 19.57 -6.66
N THR A 157 12.72 19.09 -5.75
CA THR A 157 12.12 19.93 -4.70
C THR A 157 12.77 19.78 -3.33
N GLY A 158 13.35 18.61 -3.02
CA GLY A 158 13.80 18.28 -1.68
C GLY A 158 12.67 18.17 -0.65
N ASP A 159 11.40 18.21 -1.10
CA ASP A 159 10.23 18.19 -0.22
C ASP A 159 10.04 16.79 0.39
N PRO A 160 9.98 16.66 1.73
CA PRO A 160 9.76 15.37 2.42
C PRO A 160 8.51 14.62 1.98
N ARG A 161 7.48 15.31 1.46
CA ARG A 161 6.27 14.68 0.92
C ARG A 161 6.54 13.71 -0.22
N PHE A 162 7.64 13.92 -0.97
CA PHE A 162 8.03 13.09 -2.12
C PHE A 162 9.17 12.12 -1.79
N ALA A 163 9.66 12.10 -0.54
CA ALA A 163 10.73 11.18 -0.12
C ALA A 163 10.27 9.73 0.00
N GLN A 164 8.96 9.50 0.06
CA GLN A 164 8.34 8.20 0.23
C GLN A 164 7.29 7.95 -0.85
N ALA A 165 7.07 6.66 -1.17
CA ALA A 165 5.97 6.23 -2.02
C ALA A 165 4.94 5.45 -1.20
N LEU A 166 3.66 5.72 -1.45
CA LEU A 166 2.58 4.84 -0.99
C LEU A 166 2.65 3.54 -1.78
N ALA A 167 2.80 2.43 -1.07
CA ALA A 167 3.00 1.12 -1.66
C ALA A 167 2.03 0.09 -1.07
N LEU A 168 1.45 -0.74 -1.93
CA LEU A 168 0.67 -1.90 -1.57
C LEU A 168 1.62 -3.10 -1.51
N LEU A 169 1.77 -3.68 -0.32
CA LEU A 169 2.66 -4.81 -0.10
C LEU A 169 1.97 -6.11 -0.57
N ARG A 170 2.55 -6.76 -1.58
CA ARG A 170 2.10 -8.06 -2.08
C ARG A 170 2.93 -9.18 -1.48
N ARG A 171 2.33 -10.36 -1.30
CA ARG A 171 3.07 -11.57 -0.92
C ARG A 171 3.85 -12.11 -2.11
N PRO A 172 4.92 -12.91 -1.88
CA PRO A 172 5.68 -13.55 -2.97
C PRO A 172 4.80 -14.40 -3.91
N GLU A 173 3.83 -15.14 -3.37
CA GLU A 173 2.87 -15.92 -4.18
C GLU A 173 2.00 -15.02 -5.06
N GLN A 174 1.57 -13.88 -4.52
CA GLN A 174 0.81 -12.86 -5.27
C GLN A 174 1.68 -12.08 -6.26
N ALA A 175 3.01 -12.05 -6.05
CA ALA A 175 3.93 -11.43 -6.99
C ALA A 175 3.97 -12.19 -8.32
N SER A 176 3.92 -13.53 -8.30
CA SER A 176 3.84 -14.33 -9.51
C SER A 176 2.54 -14.09 -10.29
N ASP A 177 1.41 -14.01 -9.59
CA ASP A 177 0.10 -13.72 -10.20
C ASP A 177 0.06 -12.28 -10.77
N ALA A 178 0.57 -11.30 -10.02
CA ALA A 178 0.68 -9.93 -10.50
C ALA A 178 1.63 -9.81 -11.71
N TYR A 179 2.69 -10.62 -11.74
CA TYR A 179 3.60 -10.67 -12.88
C TYR A 179 2.94 -11.27 -14.13
N VAL A 180 2.17 -12.35 -13.95
CA VAL A 180 1.37 -12.94 -15.02
C VAL A 180 0.38 -11.92 -15.57
N ALA A 181 -0.39 -11.26 -14.70
CA ALA A 181 -1.35 -10.23 -15.09
C ALA A 181 -0.69 -9.05 -15.84
N MET A 182 0.49 -8.61 -15.40
CA MET A 182 1.26 -7.57 -16.08
C MET A 182 1.69 -8.00 -17.50
N VAL A 183 2.18 -9.24 -17.63
CA VAL A 183 2.61 -9.79 -18.94
C VAL A 183 1.42 -9.94 -19.87
N GLU A 184 0.28 -10.43 -19.37
CA GLU A 184 -0.94 -10.58 -20.15
C GLU A 184 -1.47 -9.20 -20.63
N GLU A 185 -1.49 -8.19 -19.76
CA GLU A 185 -1.88 -6.84 -20.13
C GLU A 185 -0.96 -6.26 -21.21
N ASN A 186 0.34 -6.44 -21.07
CA ASN A 186 1.33 -5.96 -22.04
C ASN A 186 1.25 -6.72 -23.37
N GLU A 187 0.99 -8.05 -23.33
CA GLU A 187 0.83 -8.85 -24.55
C GLU A 187 -0.37 -8.43 -25.38
N ILE A 188 -1.45 -7.98 -24.74
CA ILE A 188 -2.66 -7.47 -25.39
C ILE A 188 -2.42 -6.08 -25.99
N ARG A 189 -1.68 -5.21 -25.28
CA ARG A 189 -1.51 -3.79 -25.70
C ARG A 189 -0.47 -3.57 -26.79
N VAL A 190 0.62 -4.33 -26.84
CA VAL A 190 1.83 -3.97 -27.62
C VAL A 190 2.41 -5.17 -28.28
N GLY A 191 1.95 -6.12 -28.76
CA GLY A 191 2.56 -7.18 -29.57
C GLY A 191 4.07 -7.39 -29.34
N LEU A 192 4.47 -7.92 -28.18
CA LEU A 192 5.85 -8.19 -27.80
C LEU A 192 6.58 -9.05 -28.84
N SER A 193 7.84 -8.75 -29.11
CA SER A 193 8.74 -9.59 -29.89
C SER A 193 9.05 -10.91 -29.14
N PHE A 194 9.55 -11.93 -29.83
CA PHE A 194 9.95 -13.18 -29.18
C PHE A 194 11.14 -12.99 -28.25
N TYR A 195 12.02 -12.05 -28.55
CA TYR A 195 13.14 -11.68 -27.70
C TYR A 195 12.66 -11.06 -26.36
N GLU A 196 11.77 -10.08 -26.44
CA GLU A 196 11.19 -9.44 -25.25
C GLU A 196 10.46 -10.44 -24.37
N ARG A 197 9.65 -11.33 -24.96
CA ARG A 197 8.99 -12.42 -24.22
C ARG A 197 9.99 -13.35 -23.53
N ALA A 198 11.06 -13.71 -24.20
CA ALA A 198 12.11 -14.53 -23.62
C ALA A 198 12.85 -13.81 -22.49
N ARG A 199 13.10 -12.50 -22.65
CA ARG A 199 13.72 -11.66 -21.62
C ARG A 199 12.87 -11.59 -20.36
N ILE A 200 11.56 -11.47 -20.50
CA ILE A 200 10.61 -11.53 -19.37
C ILE A 200 10.76 -12.85 -18.61
N VAL A 201 10.83 -13.99 -19.31
CA VAL A 201 11.02 -15.31 -18.68
C VAL A 201 12.34 -15.40 -17.92
N VAL A 202 13.46 -15.02 -18.56
CA VAL A 202 14.79 -15.06 -17.93
C VAL A 202 14.79 -14.24 -16.64
N LYS A 203 14.29 -13.03 -16.71
CA LYS A 203 14.26 -12.13 -15.55
C LYS A 203 13.31 -12.60 -14.44
N ALA A 204 12.16 -13.19 -14.78
CA ALA A 204 11.26 -13.79 -13.81
C ALA A 204 11.90 -14.94 -13.01
N VAL A 205 12.80 -15.69 -13.64
CA VAL A 205 13.58 -16.73 -12.97
C VAL A 205 14.75 -16.14 -12.18
N GLU A 206 15.49 -15.20 -12.76
CA GLU A 206 16.60 -14.51 -12.07
C GLU A 206 16.14 -13.75 -10.80
N SER A 207 14.94 -13.19 -10.83
CA SER A 207 14.33 -12.50 -9.67
C SER A 207 13.69 -13.45 -8.65
N GLY A 208 13.72 -14.76 -8.90
CA GLY A 208 13.16 -15.76 -7.98
C GLY A 208 11.63 -15.83 -7.96
N VAL A 209 10.94 -15.21 -8.92
CA VAL A 209 9.47 -15.32 -9.07
C VAL A 209 9.07 -16.73 -9.52
N PHE A 210 9.94 -17.36 -10.32
CA PHE A 210 9.81 -18.76 -10.74
C PHE A 210 11.14 -19.48 -10.56
N ASP A 211 11.09 -20.76 -10.16
CA ASP A 211 12.28 -21.58 -9.97
C ASP A 211 12.92 -22.02 -11.28
N ARG A 212 12.13 -22.15 -12.36
CA ARG A 212 12.58 -22.72 -13.64
C ARG A 212 11.96 -22.01 -14.83
N ASP A 213 12.71 -21.89 -15.91
CA ASP A 213 12.26 -21.35 -17.20
C ASP A 213 10.97 -22.00 -17.71
N ARG A 214 10.86 -23.33 -17.55
CA ARG A 214 9.71 -24.10 -18.02
C ARG A 214 8.42 -23.69 -17.29
N ASP A 215 8.52 -23.43 -16.01
CA ASP A 215 7.37 -23.07 -15.17
C ASP A 215 7.00 -21.62 -15.45
N ALA A 216 7.98 -20.73 -15.56
CA ALA A 216 7.78 -19.35 -16.00
C ALA A 216 7.11 -19.28 -17.39
N LEU A 217 7.62 -20.02 -18.38
CA LEU A 217 7.01 -20.08 -19.72
C LEU A 217 5.57 -20.56 -19.72
N ARG A 218 5.23 -21.53 -18.87
CA ARG A 218 3.87 -22.07 -18.78
C ARG A 218 2.91 -21.11 -18.10
N SER A 219 3.34 -20.46 -17.03
CA SER A 219 2.51 -19.51 -16.29
C SER A 219 2.36 -18.20 -17.05
N LEU A 220 3.46 -17.56 -17.46
CA LEU A 220 3.44 -16.25 -18.10
C LEU A 220 2.77 -16.23 -19.47
N PHE A 221 2.82 -17.34 -20.18
CA PHE A 221 2.26 -17.48 -21.53
C PHE A 221 1.26 -18.64 -21.60
N ALA A 222 0.42 -18.78 -20.56
CA ALA A 222 -0.59 -19.85 -20.48
C ALA A 222 -1.55 -19.83 -21.66
N ALA A 223 -2.01 -18.64 -22.07
CA ALA A 223 -2.90 -18.42 -23.20
C ALA A 223 -2.24 -18.63 -24.58
N ALA A 224 -0.89 -18.67 -24.65
CA ALA A 224 -0.18 -18.85 -25.89
C ALA A 224 -0.18 -20.32 -26.37
N SER A 225 -0.17 -20.54 -27.69
CA SER A 225 -0.05 -21.87 -28.25
C SER A 225 1.27 -22.54 -27.88
N ARG A 226 1.30 -23.90 -27.92
CA ARG A 226 2.55 -24.67 -27.68
C ARG A 226 3.68 -24.24 -28.61
N ALA A 227 3.38 -23.99 -29.89
CA ALA A 227 4.36 -23.53 -30.87
C ALA A 227 4.95 -22.17 -30.50
N LYS A 228 4.09 -21.22 -30.07
CA LYS A 228 4.53 -19.89 -29.62
C LYS A 228 5.42 -19.98 -28.38
N ARG A 229 5.05 -20.78 -27.36
CA ARG A 229 5.90 -21.02 -26.18
C ARG A 229 7.23 -21.67 -26.53
N SER A 230 7.23 -22.66 -27.42
CA SER A 230 8.48 -23.31 -27.91
C SER A 230 9.43 -22.31 -28.58
N LYS A 231 8.84 -21.38 -29.38
CA LYS A 231 9.62 -20.34 -30.04
C LYS A 231 10.17 -19.33 -29.04
N ILE A 232 9.40 -18.92 -28.02
CA ILE A 232 9.91 -18.09 -26.93
C ILE A 232 11.07 -18.80 -26.22
N GLY A 233 10.93 -20.10 -25.93
CA GLY A 233 11.94 -20.92 -25.28
C GLY A 233 13.28 -20.97 -26.06
N SER A 234 13.24 -20.98 -27.40
CA SER A 234 14.46 -20.94 -28.21
C SER A 234 15.25 -19.64 -28.11
N PHE A 235 14.62 -18.53 -27.68
CA PHE A 235 15.29 -17.25 -27.47
C PHE A 235 15.93 -17.10 -26.08
N LEU A 236 15.66 -17.98 -25.11
CA LEU A 236 16.20 -17.84 -23.74
C LEU A 236 17.73 -17.86 -23.71
N ALA A 237 18.35 -18.74 -24.52
CA ALA A 237 19.81 -18.80 -24.62
C ALA A 237 20.40 -17.51 -25.21
N VAL A 238 19.71 -16.92 -26.20
CA VAL A 238 20.13 -15.66 -26.82
C VAL A 238 20.07 -14.51 -25.83
N VAL A 239 18.99 -14.43 -25.05
CA VAL A 239 18.84 -13.40 -24.01
C VAL A 239 19.95 -13.51 -22.97
N ARG A 240 20.21 -14.72 -22.45
CA ARG A 240 21.28 -14.91 -21.46
C ARG A 240 22.68 -14.56 -21.99
N ALA A 241 22.91 -14.79 -23.28
CA ALA A 241 24.17 -14.41 -23.88
C ALA A 241 24.34 -12.90 -24.08
N LEU A 242 23.24 -12.17 -24.33
CA LEU A 242 23.27 -10.73 -24.59
C LEU A 242 23.11 -9.87 -23.31
N ASP A 243 22.28 -10.29 -22.38
CA ASP A 243 22.05 -9.55 -21.11
C ASP A 243 23.09 -9.90 -20.02
N GLY A 244 23.91 -10.93 -20.20
CA GLY A 244 24.95 -11.35 -19.27
C GLY A 244 26.38 -10.86 -19.61
N SER A 245 26.51 -9.92 -20.57
CA SER A 245 27.79 -9.35 -21.01
C SER A 245 28.04 -7.99 -20.38
#